data_6cba4e61eae35535552c3a13ee0c3c97
#
_entry.id   6cba4e61eae35535552c3a13ee0c3c97
#
_cell.length_a   1.000
_cell.length_b   1.000
_cell.length_c   1.000
_cell.angle_alpha   90.00
_cell.angle_beta   90.00
_cell.angle_gamma   90.00
#
_symmetry.space_group_name_H-M   'P 1'
#
loop_
_entity.id
_entity.type
_entity.pdbx_description
1 polymer ?
#
loop_
_entity_poly.entity_id
_entity_poly.type
_entity_poly.pdbx_seq_one_letter_code
_entity_poly.pdbx_strand_id
1 'polypeptide(L)'
;NGPRFMEMARKVSAHKPGVVLKAGRSEKTQKAITSHTGALAGSDLIMNALFEKTGVLRADNFEDFYSLVNLISRTEIPPNDKIAIITNAGGPGVLTADALEGKEIKLGNLSAEAKRKLSDFLPEESSVENPVDLLGDAMEDRYQKVLEIIGQEKEIGTLVCVLTPQDQTPVAKIAEVLI
;
A
#
# COMPACT_ATOMS: atom_id res chain seq x y z
N ASN A 1 5.21 9.31 -29.67
CA ASN A 1 4.57 10.62 -29.71
C ASN A 1 4.04 10.97 -28.34
N GLY A 2 4.75 11.87 -27.58
CA GLY A 2 4.46 12.24 -26.22
C GLY A 2 3.06 12.85 -26.01
N PRO A 3 2.61 13.83 -26.80
CA PRO A 3 1.28 14.41 -26.67
C PRO A 3 0.15 13.39 -26.78
N ARG A 4 0.24 12.48 -27.77
CA ARG A 4 -0.75 11.42 -27.95
C ARG A 4 -0.75 10.41 -26.78
N PHE A 5 0.42 10.05 -26.26
CA PHE A 5 0.52 9.21 -25.08
C PHE A 5 -0.15 9.87 -23.88
N MET A 6 0.14 11.15 -23.64
CA MET A 6 -0.43 11.91 -22.52
C MET A 6 -1.95 12.01 -22.59
N GLU A 7 -2.50 12.25 -23.78
CA GLU A 7 -3.96 12.27 -23.99
C GLU A 7 -4.60 10.91 -23.66
N MET A 8 -4.03 9.84 -24.23
CA MET A 8 -4.56 8.48 -24.02
C MET A 8 -4.37 8.01 -22.57
N ALA A 9 -3.20 8.27 -21.97
CA ALA A 9 -2.93 7.91 -20.60
C ALA A 9 -3.93 8.57 -19.62
N ARG A 10 -4.21 9.85 -19.77
CA ARG A 10 -5.23 10.54 -18.97
C ARG A 10 -6.62 9.92 -19.11
N LYS A 11 -7.04 9.61 -20.33
CA LYS A 11 -8.34 8.98 -20.59
C LYS A 11 -8.44 7.60 -19.92
N VAL A 12 -7.38 6.81 -19.99
CA VAL A 12 -7.36 5.46 -19.39
C VAL A 12 -7.26 5.54 -17.88
N SER A 13 -6.34 6.35 -17.33
CA SER A 13 -6.11 6.46 -15.89
C SER A 13 -7.30 7.03 -15.11
N ALA A 14 -8.20 7.76 -15.79
CA ALA A 14 -9.47 8.21 -15.19
C ALA A 14 -10.44 7.05 -14.86
N HIS A 15 -10.23 5.87 -15.45
CA HIS A 15 -11.15 4.73 -15.31
C HIS A 15 -10.45 3.46 -14.84
N LYS A 16 -9.16 3.32 -15.12
CA LYS A 16 -8.37 2.14 -14.78
C LYS A 16 -6.96 2.56 -14.36
N PRO A 17 -6.43 2.06 -13.24
CA PRO A 17 -5.05 2.31 -12.87
C PRO A 17 -4.12 1.74 -13.93
N GLY A 18 -3.07 2.49 -14.27
CA GLY A 18 -2.04 2.10 -15.21
C GLY A 18 -0.70 1.98 -14.52
N VAL A 19 0.02 0.89 -14.75
CA VAL A 19 1.38 0.68 -14.25
C VAL A 19 2.34 0.60 -15.42
N VAL A 20 3.47 1.27 -15.33
CA VAL A 20 4.51 1.25 -16.35
C VAL A 20 5.87 0.92 -15.76
N LEU A 21 6.58 0.03 -16.42
CA LEU A 21 8.01 -0.22 -16.19
C LEU A 21 8.78 0.34 -17.39
N LYS A 22 9.50 1.45 -17.17
CA LYS A 22 10.26 2.10 -18.24
C LYS A 22 11.76 1.97 -17.99
N ALA A 23 12.45 1.32 -18.94
CA ALA A 23 13.90 1.26 -18.97
C ALA A 23 14.53 2.60 -19.41
N GLY A 24 15.83 2.76 -19.15
CA GLY A 24 16.62 3.90 -19.64
C GLY A 24 16.55 5.12 -18.73
N ARG A 25 16.86 4.96 -17.45
CA ARG A 25 16.93 6.06 -16.48
C ARG A 25 18.22 6.84 -16.57
N SER A 26 19.35 6.16 -16.74
CA SER A 26 20.64 6.80 -16.86
C SER A 26 21.00 7.13 -18.33
N GLU A 27 21.86 8.14 -18.54
CA GLU A 27 22.37 8.45 -19.89
C GLU A 27 23.01 7.24 -20.58
N LYS A 28 23.71 6.38 -19.81
CA LYS A 28 24.34 5.18 -20.35
C LYS A 28 23.29 4.18 -20.89
N THR A 29 22.22 3.97 -20.12
CA THR A 29 21.14 3.06 -20.55
C THR A 29 20.29 3.65 -21.65
N GLN A 30 20.11 4.97 -21.68
CA GLN A 30 19.46 5.66 -22.82
C GLN A 30 20.22 5.47 -24.15
N LYS A 31 21.54 5.59 -24.11
CA LYS A 31 22.38 5.31 -25.30
C LYS A 31 22.25 3.87 -25.78
N ALA A 32 22.21 2.91 -24.85
CA ALA A 32 22.00 1.50 -25.19
C ALA A 32 20.63 1.27 -25.86
N ILE A 33 19.57 1.88 -25.35
CA ILE A 33 18.23 1.78 -25.95
C ILE A 33 18.20 2.38 -27.35
N THR A 34 18.82 3.54 -27.56
CA THR A 34 18.88 4.19 -28.87
C THR A 34 19.57 3.31 -29.90
N SER A 35 20.64 2.61 -29.51
CA SER A 35 21.37 1.71 -30.40
C SER A 35 20.54 0.47 -30.78
N HIS A 36 19.64 0.00 -29.90
CA HIS A 36 18.83 -1.19 -30.13
C HIS A 36 17.50 -0.91 -30.87
N THR A 37 16.90 0.24 -30.62
CA THR A 37 15.55 0.54 -31.12
C THR A 37 15.51 1.62 -32.18
N GLY A 38 16.63 2.32 -32.43
CA GLY A 38 16.68 3.46 -33.33
C GLY A 38 15.84 4.67 -32.87
N ALA A 39 15.19 4.58 -31.71
CA ALA A 39 14.38 5.64 -31.18
C ALA A 39 15.16 6.46 -30.14
N LEU A 40 15.10 7.79 -30.22
CA LEU A 40 15.62 8.68 -29.17
C LEU A 40 14.88 8.41 -27.86
N ALA A 41 15.60 7.96 -26.86
CA ALA A 41 15.06 7.86 -25.50
C ALA A 41 14.80 9.29 -24.98
N GLY A 42 13.55 9.59 -24.66
CA GLY A 42 13.19 10.87 -24.04
C GLY A 42 13.81 11.00 -22.64
N SER A 43 14.07 12.24 -22.21
CA SER A 43 14.56 12.54 -20.86
C SER A 43 13.71 11.82 -19.79
N ASP A 44 14.36 11.17 -18.86
CA ASP A 44 13.68 10.43 -17.77
C ASP A 44 12.88 11.38 -16.88
N LEU A 45 13.39 12.62 -16.66
CA LEU A 45 12.69 13.67 -15.94
C LEU A 45 11.36 14.04 -16.60
N ILE A 46 11.36 14.19 -17.93
CA ILE A 46 10.14 14.50 -18.69
C ILE A 46 9.15 13.35 -18.61
N MET A 47 9.63 12.10 -18.65
CA MET A 47 8.78 10.92 -18.53
C MET A 47 8.16 10.80 -17.14
N ASN A 48 8.90 11.08 -16.07
CA ASN A 48 8.35 11.12 -14.71
C ASN A 48 7.25 12.16 -14.59
N ALA A 49 7.51 13.40 -14.99
CA ALA A 49 6.49 14.45 -14.95
C ALA A 49 5.24 14.09 -15.78
N LEU A 50 5.41 13.33 -16.88
CA LEU A 50 4.31 12.87 -17.70
C LEU A 50 3.49 11.79 -16.97
N PHE A 51 4.13 10.83 -16.34
CA PHE A 51 3.44 9.79 -15.56
C PHE A 51 2.68 10.40 -14.38
N GLU A 52 3.30 11.29 -13.61
CA GLU A 52 2.65 12.03 -12.52
C GLU A 52 1.40 12.79 -13.02
N LYS A 53 1.54 13.55 -14.11
CA LYS A 53 0.43 14.33 -14.70
C LYS A 53 -0.70 13.49 -15.27
N THR A 54 -0.44 12.22 -15.57
CA THR A 54 -1.43 11.32 -16.18
C THR A 54 -1.98 10.29 -15.20
N GLY A 55 -1.51 10.26 -13.95
CA GLY A 55 -1.92 9.26 -12.95
C GLY A 55 -1.44 7.84 -13.27
N VAL A 56 -0.39 7.70 -14.10
CA VAL A 56 0.24 6.41 -14.38
C VAL A 56 1.30 6.13 -13.34
N LEU A 57 1.19 4.99 -12.66
CA LEU A 57 2.16 4.56 -11.66
C LEU A 57 3.42 4.04 -12.35
N ARG A 58 4.58 4.52 -11.92
CA ARG A 58 5.87 4.05 -12.43
C ARG A 58 6.49 3.06 -11.47
N ALA A 59 6.77 1.87 -11.95
CA ALA A 59 7.58 0.88 -11.25
C ALA A 59 9.08 1.13 -11.49
N ASP A 60 9.89 0.87 -10.48
CA ASP A 60 11.33 1.08 -10.51
C ASP A 60 12.09 -0.12 -11.09
N ASN A 61 11.57 -1.30 -10.86
CA ASN A 61 12.10 -2.58 -11.29
C ASN A 61 10.96 -3.58 -11.54
N PHE A 62 11.29 -4.82 -11.92
CA PHE A 62 10.28 -5.86 -12.18
C PHE A 62 9.53 -6.28 -10.91
N GLU A 63 10.18 -6.31 -9.76
CA GLU A 63 9.57 -6.68 -8.48
C GLU A 63 8.48 -5.67 -8.10
N ASP A 64 8.79 -4.37 -8.17
CA ASP A 64 7.81 -3.29 -7.95
C ASP A 64 6.67 -3.37 -8.97
N PHE A 65 6.99 -3.64 -10.25
CA PHE A 65 5.97 -3.76 -11.28
C PHE A 65 4.96 -4.86 -10.96
N TYR A 66 5.45 -6.07 -10.62
CA TYR A 66 4.58 -7.18 -10.27
C TYR A 66 3.82 -6.94 -8.97
N SER A 67 4.46 -6.34 -7.97
CA SER A 67 3.83 -5.99 -6.70
C SER A 67 2.70 -4.98 -6.89
N LEU A 68 2.93 -3.90 -7.66
CA LEU A 68 1.90 -2.91 -7.98
C LEU A 68 0.75 -3.51 -8.77
N VAL A 69 1.04 -4.30 -9.82
CA VAL A 69 0.00 -4.96 -10.62
C VAL A 69 -0.82 -5.92 -9.77
N ASN A 70 -0.17 -6.72 -8.93
CA ASN A 70 -0.85 -7.67 -8.05
C ASN A 70 -1.73 -6.94 -7.02
N LEU A 71 -1.23 -5.90 -6.38
CA LEU A 71 -1.99 -5.08 -5.45
C LEU A 71 -3.24 -4.49 -6.12
N ILE A 72 -3.07 -3.77 -7.23
CA ILE A 72 -4.15 -3.07 -7.93
C ILE A 72 -5.20 -4.04 -8.50
N SER A 73 -4.78 -5.25 -8.91
CA SER A 73 -5.71 -6.24 -9.46
C SER A 73 -6.57 -6.95 -8.40
N ARG A 74 -6.20 -6.85 -7.13
CA ARG A 74 -6.84 -7.56 -6.02
C ARG A 74 -7.52 -6.64 -5.01
N THR A 75 -7.23 -5.34 -5.06
CA THR A 75 -7.77 -4.35 -4.13
C THR A 75 -8.63 -3.33 -4.87
N GLU A 76 -9.63 -2.84 -4.19
CA GLU A 76 -10.40 -1.69 -4.65
C GLU A 76 -9.62 -0.39 -4.37
N ILE A 77 -9.94 0.67 -5.09
CA ILE A 77 -9.36 1.98 -4.83
C ILE A 77 -9.91 2.47 -3.49
N PRO A 78 -9.02 2.80 -2.52
CA PRO A 78 -9.46 3.28 -1.22
C PRO A 78 -10.32 4.53 -1.33
N PRO A 79 -11.39 4.64 -0.52
CA PRO A 79 -12.29 5.79 -0.56
C PRO A 79 -11.66 7.09 -0.02
N ASN A 80 -10.56 6.99 0.73
CA ASN A 80 -9.85 8.12 1.31
C ASN A 80 -8.37 7.76 1.59
N ASP A 81 -7.60 8.72 2.07
CA ASP A 81 -6.16 8.63 2.34
C ASP A 81 -5.79 8.16 3.76
N LYS A 82 -6.77 7.73 4.57
CA LYS A 82 -6.54 7.30 5.94
C LYS A 82 -6.39 5.79 6.04
N ILE A 83 -5.35 5.34 6.74
CA ILE A 83 -5.10 3.93 6.98
C ILE A 83 -5.15 3.59 8.47
N ALA A 84 -5.55 2.36 8.77
CA ALA A 84 -5.30 1.76 10.07
C ALA A 84 -4.28 0.62 9.92
N ILE A 85 -3.38 0.51 10.88
CA ILE A 85 -2.36 -0.54 10.93
C ILE A 85 -2.73 -1.49 12.07
N ILE A 86 -2.74 -2.78 11.76
CA ILE A 86 -2.93 -3.87 12.72
C ILE A 86 -1.65 -4.69 12.73
N THR A 87 -1.10 -4.96 13.90
CA THR A 87 0.14 -5.72 14.02
C THR A 87 0.10 -6.65 15.25
N ASN A 88 0.90 -7.70 15.23
CA ASN A 88 1.21 -8.50 16.41
C ASN A 88 2.60 -8.19 17.00
N ALA A 89 3.21 -7.09 16.56
CA ALA A 89 4.51 -6.66 17.05
C ALA A 89 4.63 -5.13 16.98
N GLY A 90 4.78 -4.46 18.11
CA GLY A 90 4.80 -3.00 18.21
C GLY A 90 5.86 -2.34 17.35
N GLY A 91 7.10 -2.86 17.35
CA GLY A 91 8.21 -2.31 16.54
C GLY A 91 7.91 -2.21 15.05
N PRO A 92 7.55 -3.30 14.36
CA PRO A 92 7.12 -3.28 12.96
C PRO A 92 5.91 -2.38 12.70
N GLY A 93 4.95 -2.32 13.62
CA GLY A 93 3.81 -1.40 13.52
C GLY A 93 4.25 0.06 13.50
N VAL A 94 5.12 0.46 14.41
CA VAL A 94 5.68 1.82 14.48
C VAL A 94 6.49 2.14 13.22
N LEU A 95 7.38 1.25 12.77
CA LEU A 95 8.15 1.44 11.55
C LEU A 95 7.27 1.62 10.31
N THR A 96 6.13 0.91 10.27
CA THR A 96 5.15 1.07 9.19
C THR A 96 4.49 2.45 9.26
N ALA A 97 4.17 2.92 10.46
CA ALA A 97 3.63 4.26 10.67
C ALA A 97 4.64 5.36 10.27
N ASP A 98 5.90 5.21 10.67
CA ASP A 98 6.99 6.15 10.33
C ASP A 98 7.20 6.25 8.81
N ALA A 99 7.00 5.15 8.07
CA ALA A 99 7.11 5.13 6.62
C ALA A 99 6.06 6.02 5.90
N LEU A 100 5.02 6.44 6.61
CA LEU A 100 4.00 7.36 6.08
C LEU A 100 4.40 8.84 6.23
N GLU A 101 5.44 9.14 7.01
CA GLU A 101 5.88 10.52 7.22
C GLU A 101 6.23 11.18 5.89
N GLY A 102 5.71 12.39 5.67
CA GLY A 102 5.88 13.11 4.41
C GLY A 102 5.11 12.56 3.21
N LYS A 103 4.25 11.55 3.40
CA LYS A 103 3.34 11.04 2.38
C LYS A 103 1.97 11.71 2.47
N GLU A 104 1.18 11.59 1.39
CA GLU A 104 -0.22 12.04 1.39
C GLU A 104 -1.12 11.12 2.23
N ILE A 105 -0.73 9.84 2.38
CA ILE A 105 -1.42 8.85 3.21
C ILE A 105 -1.17 9.13 4.68
N LYS A 106 -2.20 9.03 5.53
CA LYS A 106 -2.16 9.37 6.94
C LYS A 106 -2.66 8.23 7.81
N LEU A 107 -2.17 8.15 9.04
CA LEU A 107 -2.82 7.32 10.06
C LEU A 107 -4.19 7.90 10.38
N GLY A 108 -5.23 7.06 10.25
CA GLY A 108 -6.58 7.42 10.65
C GLY A 108 -6.77 7.32 12.16
N ASN A 109 -7.65 8.15 12.71
CA ASN A 109 -8.06 8.01 14.10
C ASN A 109 -9.23 7.02 14.21
N LEU A 110 -9.12 6.08 15.13
CA LEU A 110 -10.22 5.19 15.46
C LEU A 110 -11.22 5.93 16.34
N SER A 111 -12.50 5.67 16.14
CA SER A 111 -13.56 6.27 16.96
C SER A 111 -13.46 5.83 18.43
N ALA A 112 -14.02 6.62 19.34
CA ALA A 112 -14.09 6.24 20.74
C ALA A 112 -14.84 4.92 20.97
N GLU A 113 -15.84 4.63 20.13
CA GLU A 113 -16.57 3.37 20.16
C GLU A 113 -15.70 2.19 19.74
N ALA A 114 -14.93 2.32 18.63
CA ALA A 114 -14.00 1.28 18.19
C ALA A 114 -12.94 1.02 19.26
N LYS A 115 -12.31 2.06 19.79
CA LYS A 115 -11.32 1.93 20.88
C LYS A 115 -11.88 1.23 22.10
N ARG A 116 -13.11 1.56 22.51
CA ARG A 116 -13.78 0.89 23.62
C ARG A 116 -14.00 -0.60 23.32
N LYS A 117 -14.56 -0.94 22.15
CA LYS A 117 -14.77 -2.33 21.74
C LYS A 117 -13.45 -3.12 21.68
N LEU A 118 -12.37 -2.48 21.22
CA LEU A 118 -11.04 -3.09 21.21
C LEU A 118 -10.52 -3.32 22.64
N SER A 119 -10.63 -2.33 23.54
CA SER A 119 -10.22 -2.46 24.93
C SER A 119 -11.04 -3.51 25.70
N ASP A 120 -12.33 -3.67 25.38
CA ASP A 120 -13.19 -4.69 26.01
C ASP A 120 -12.80 -6.13 25.59
N PHE A 121 -12.09 -6.28 24.47
CA PHE A 121 -11.77 -7.58 23.88
C PHE A 121 -10.26 -7.92 23.94
N LEU A 122 -9.40 -6.95 23.73
CA LEU A 122 -7.95 -7.16 23.69
C LEU A 122 -7.35 -7.24 25.10
N PRO A 123 -6.21 -7.93 25.29
CA PRO A 123 -5.45 -7.88 26.53
C PRO A 123 -5.08 -6.43 26.93
N GLU A 124 -4.91 -6.19 28.22
CA GLU A 124 -4.62 -4.86 28.77
C GLU A 124 -3.31 -4.27 28.21
N GLU A 125 -2.35 -5.12 27.88
CA GLU A 125 -1.06 -4.72 27.33
C GLU A 125 -1.11 -4.34 25.84
N SER A 126 -2.25 -4.59 25.18
CA SER A 126 -2.46 -4.25 23.77
C SER A 126 -2.60 -2.73 23.58
N SER A 127 -2.16 -2.24 22.40
CA SER A 127 -2.48 -0.87 22.00
C SER A 127 -3.78 -0.86 21.21
N VAL A 128 -4.73 -0.03 21.62
CA VAL A 128 -5.98 0.24 20.88
C VAL A 128 -5.91 1.53 20.07
N GLU A 129 -4.79 2.21 20.12
CA GLU A 129 -4.48 3.33 19.22
C GLU A 129 -3.98 2.80 17.88
N ASN A 130 -3.99 3.64 16.86
CA ASN A 130 -3.45 3.27 15.56
C ASN A 130 -1.95 3.61 15.48
N PRO A 131 -1.04 2.64 15.36
CA PRO A 131 -1.21 1.19 15.12
C PRO A 131 -1.85 0.42 16.30
N VAL A 132 -2.77 -0.50 15.95
CA VAL A 132 -3.37 -1.44 16.91
C VAL A 132 -2.43 -2.62 17.08
N ASP A 133 -1.90 -2.82 18.29
CA ASP A 133 -1.01 -3.92 18.61
C ASP A 133 -1.77 -5.07 19.29
N LEU A 134 -1.84 -6.20 18.61
CA LEU A 134 -2.55 -7.41 19.06
C LEU A 134 -1.72 -8.30 19.98
N LEU A 135 -0.46 -7.98 20.19
CA LEU A 135 0.58 -8.76 20.88
C LEU A 135 0.99 -10.04 20.12
N GLY A 136 2.17 -10.55 20.47
CA GLY A 136 2.82 -11.66 19.77
C GLY A 136 2.12 -13.01 19.88
N ASP A 137 1.24 -13.18 20.86
CA ASP A 137 0.43 -14.38 21.10
C ASP A 137 -0.92 -14.36 20.35
N ALA A 138 -1.17 -13.35 19.50
CA ALA A 138 -2.43 -13.20 18.78
C ALA A 138 -2.69 -14.38 17.81
N MET A 139 -3.85 -15.04 17.99
CA MET A 139 -4.36 -16.08 17.12
C MET A 139 -5.33 -15.50 16.09
N GLU A 140 -5.80 -16.33 15.15
CA GLU A 140 -6.70 -15.94 14.07
C GLU A 140 -8.00 -15.29 14.53
N ASP A 141 -8.58 -15.72 15.64
CA ASP A 141 -9.80 -15.17 16.23
C ASP A 141 -9.62 -13.72 16.68
N ARG A 142 -8.42 -13.37 17.22
CA ARG A 142 -8.10 -12.00 17.63
C ARG A 142 -8.01 -11.09 16.42
N TYR A 143 -7.38 -11.55 15.34
CA TYR A 143 -7.35 -10.80 14.07
C TYR A 143 -8.75 -10.61 13.50
N GLN A 144 -9.55 -11.69 13.41
CA GLN A 144 -10.92 -11.62 12.89
C GLN A 144 -11.73 -10.55 13.64
N LYS A 145 -11.73 -10.60 14.96
CA LYS A 145 -12.50 -9.66 15.77
C LYS A 145 -12.07 -8.21 15.60
N VAL A 146 -10.77 -7.97 15.54
CA VAL A 146 -10.23 -6.61 15.33
C VAL A 146 -10.56 -6.09 13.92
N LEU A 147 -10.46 -6.95 12.90
CA LEU A 147 -10.89 -6.61 11.53
C LEU A 147 -12.38 -6.25 11.46
N GLU A 148 -13.24 -7.01 12.14
CA GLU A 148 -14.67 -6.71 12.23
C GLU A 148 -14.95 -5.34 12.87
N ILE A 149 -14.20 -4.98 13.91
CA ILE A 149 -14.36 -3.69 14.61
C ILE A 149 -13.87 -2.54 13.73
N ILE A 150 -12.63 -2.63 13.22
CA ILE A 150 -12.00 -1.55 12.45
C ILE A 150 -12.62 -1.41 11.06
N GLY A 151 -13.06 -2.53 10.45
CA GLY A 151 -13.74 -2.52 9.15
C GLY A 151 -15.06 -1.75 9.13
N GLN A 152 -15.64 -1.42 10.31
CA GLN A 152 -16.83 -0.58 10.42
C GLN A 152 -16.49 0.93 10.49
N GLU A 153 -15.21 1.29 10.62
CA GLU A 153 -14.77 2.68 10.74
C GLU A 153 -14.79 3.37 9.36
N LYS A 154 -15.78 4.22 9.15
CA LYS A 154 -15.97 4.94 7.87
C LYS A 154 -14.84 5.90 7.53
N GLU A 155 -14.09 6.34 8.53
CA GLU A 155 -12.93 7.22 8.38
C GLU A 155 -11.70 6.47 7.88
N ILE A 156 -11.67 5.14 7.93
CA ILE A 156 -10.54 4.31 7.50
C ILE A 156 -10.80 3.80 6.08
N GLY A 157 -9.95 4.21 5.15
CA GLY A 157 -10.01 3.78 3.75
C GLY A 157 -9.23 2.50 3.46
N THR A 158 -8.22 2.19 4.28
CA THR A 158 -7.35 1.02 4.07
C THR A 158 -6.92 0.42 5.40
N LEU A 159 -6.93 -0.91 5.47
CA LEU A 159 -6.33 -1.66 6.55
C LEU A 159 -4.99 -2.25 6.09
N VAL A 160 -3.95 -2.04 6.88
CA VAL A 160 -2.62 -2.64 6.67
C VAL A 160 -2.35 -3.61 7.81
N CYS A 161 -2.23 -4.88 7.49
CA CYS A 161 -1.87 -5.91 8.46
C CYS A 161 -0.39 -6.21 8.38
N VAL A 162 0.34 -5.95 9.47
CA VAL A 162 1.75 -6.24 9.61
C VAL A 162 1.90 -7.48 10.49
N LEU A 163 2.02 -8.63 9.87
CA LEU A 163 2.16 -9.91 10.56
C LEU A 163 3.64 -10.30 10.70
N THR A 164 4.10 -10.38 11.93
CA THR A 164 5.43 -10.90 12.25
C THR A 164 5.30 -12.36 12.68
N PRO A 165 5.83 -13.31 11.91
CA PRO A 165 5.81 -14.71 12.29
C PRO A 165 6.59 -14.95 13.59
N GLN A 166 5.95 -15.57 14.58
CA GLN A 166 6.51 -16.00 15.85
C GLN A 166 6.19 -17.48 16.04
N ASP A 167 6.81 -18.15 17.02
CA ASP A 167 6.65 -19.60 17.23
C ASP A 167 5.20 -20.05 17.34
N GLN A 168 4.33 -19.24 17.94
CA GLN A 168 2.92 -19.53 18.14
C GLN A 168 1.99 -18.91 17.08
N THR A 169 2.52 -18.13 16.14
CA THR A 169 1.71 -17.39 15.16
C THR A 169 1.19 -18.33 14.06
N PRO A 170 -0.13 -18.58 13.97
CA PRO A 170 -0.70 -19.45 12.95
C PRO A 170 -0.87 -18.70 11.62
N VAL A 171 0.26 -18.38 10.96
CA VAL A 171 0.31 -17.49 9.77
C VAL A 171 -0.72 -17.86 8.71
N ALA A 172 -0.86 -19.16 8.39
CA ALA A 172 -1.80 -19.62 7.36
C ALA A 172 -3.26 -19.29 7.73
N LYS A 173 -3.67 -19.58 8.97
CA LYS A 173 -5.03 -19.30 9.45
C LYS A 173 -5.31 -17.79 9.52
N ILE A 174 -4.33 -16.99 9.96
CA ILE A 174 -4.47 -15.53 9.97
C ILE A 174 -4.62 -15.02 8.54
N ALA A 175 -3.84 -15.54 7.59
CA ALA A 175 -3.98 -15.17 6.18
C ALA A 175 -5.38 -15.51 5.61
N GLU A 176 -5.99 -16.63 6.01
CA GLU A 176 -7.36 -17.00 5.63
C GLU A 176 -8.41 -16.01 6.16
N VAL A 177 -8.16 -15.41 7.33
CA VAL A 177 -9.05 -14.37 7.91
C VAL A 177 -8.92 -13.03 7.20
N LEU A 178 -7.76 -12.76 6.56
CA LEU A 178 -7.47 -11.50 5.86
C LEU A 178 -8.00 -11.47 4.41
N ILE A 179 -8.43 -12.61 3.86
CA ILE A 179 -8.90 -12.77 2.48
C ILE A 179 -10.42 -12.79 2.41
#